data_6bc5e2512ef49d1634467e0e41cb4a69
#
_entry.id   6bc5e2512ef49d1634467e0e41cb4a69
#
_cell.length_a   1.000
_cell.length_b   1.000
_cell.length_c   1.000
_cell.angle_alpha   90.00
_cell.angle_beta   90.00
_cell.angle_gamma   90.00
#
_symmetry.space_group_name_H-M   'P 1'
#
loop_
_entity.id
_entity.type
_entity.pdbx_description
1 polymer ?
#
loop_
_entity_poly.entity_id
_entity_poly.type
_entity_poly.pdbx_seq_one_letter_code
_entity_poly.pdbx_strand_id
1 'polypeptide(L)'
;VEPCREFARKGSYNASSAWSLRRYRADVHKQRAEEQLDRISNFFWTISRALLAPYADFHPNQLNFTLHKSPTVDIKVGSYQLIRKGESVPDNTYIYRLTHPLGEYVLNTAKHLPTETAQINFDYSNYDKKVSSLESLVGQSGWLSLSLLSLDSFAKEEHLILTGMTDDNALLDADICERILRLEGAVFEDKITTAIPKLFTDTIEFQHKNKLSDAL
;
A
#
# COMPACT_ATOMS: atom_id res chain seq x y z
N VAL A 1 -0.29 -6.17 -41.74
CA VAL A 1 -1.70 -5.90 -42.07
C VAL A 1 -2.25 -7.18 -42.66
N GLU A 2 -2.82 -8.04 -41.89
CA GLU A 2 -3.85 -9.05 -42.11
C GLU A 2 -3.67 -10.29 -41.23
N PRO A 3 -4.22 -10.26 -40.03
CA PRO A 3 -4.85 -11.49 -39.53
C PRO A 3 -6.25 -11.30 -38.94
N CYS A 4 -6.87 -10.12 -39.10
CA CYS A 4 -8.22 -9.90 -38.53
C CYS A 4 -9.40 -10.31 -39.44
N ARG A 5 -9.18 -10.74 -40.68
CA ARG A 5 -10.30 -11.09 -41.59
C ARG A 5 -10.67 -12.57 -41.65
N GLU A 6 -9.90 -13.44 -41.05
CA GLU A 6 -10.18 -14.90 -41.12
C GLU A 6 -11.05 -15.42 -39.96
N PHE A 7 -11.18 -14.65 -38.89
CA PHE A 7 -12.02 -15.00 -37.73
C PHE A 7 -13.52 -14.72 -37.92
N ALA A 8 -13.90 -13.99 -38.95
CA ALA A 8 -15.30 -13.61 -39.20
C ALA A 8 -16.11 -14.62 -40.02
N ARG A 9 -15.53 -15.76 -40.43
CA ARG A 9 -16.19 -16.72 -41.36
C ARG A 9 -16.53 -18.09 -40.77
N LYS A 10 -16.32 -18.38 -39.51
CA LYS A 10 -16.85 -19.59 -38.86
C LYS A 10 -17.83 -19.22 -37.75
N GLY A 11 -19.07 -18.99 -38.18
CA GLY A 11 -20.22 -18.88 -37.28
C GLY A 11 -20.49 -20.23 -36.62
N SER A 12 -20.05 -20.41 -35.41
CA SER A 12 -20.73 -21.08 -34.31
C SER A 12 -19.99 -20.67 -33.04
N TYR A 13 -20.45 -19.58 -32.47
CA TYR A 13 -20.11 -19.27 -31.08
C TYR A 13 -20.70 -20.39 -30.21
N ASN A 14 -19.89 -21.41 -29.96
CA ASN A 14 -20.25 -22.49 -29.07
C ASN A 14 -20.45 -21.89 -27.67
N ALA A 15 -21.60 -22.16 -27.05
CA ALA A 15 -21.93 -21.73 -25.69
C ALA A 15 -20.77 -22.09 -24.72
N SER A 16 -20.01 -23.14 -24.98
CA SER A 16 -18.82 -23.55 -24.23
C SER A 16 -17.70 -22.51 -24.24
N SER A 17 -17.48 -21.77 -25.33
CA SER A 17 -16.46 -20.72 -25.39
C SER A 17 -16.82 -19.47 -24.60
N ALA A 18 -18.12 -19.13 -24.58
CA ALA A 18 -18.62 -18.01 -23.76
C ALA A 18 -18.54 -18.34 -22.25
N TRP A 19 -18.79 -19.58 -21.88
CA TRP A 19 -18.64 -20.05 -20.49
C TRP A 19 -17.18 -20.09 -20.07
N SER A 20 -16.26 -20.51 -20.92
CA SER A 20 -14.82 -20.53 -20.63
C SER A 20 -14.27 -19.10 -20.44
N LEU A 21 -14.69 -18.14 -21.26
CA LEU A 21 -14.30 -16.74 -21.13
C LEU A 21 -14.86 -16.08 -19.84
N ARG A 22 -16.12 -16.40 -19.46
CA ARG A 22 -16.69 -15.92 -18.18
C ARG A 22 -15.95 -16.50 -17.00
N ARG A 23 -15.64 -17.77 -17.02
CA ARG A 23 -14.88 -18.44 -15.96
C ARG A 23 -13.47 -17.87 -15.85
N TYR A 24 -12.75 -17.70 -16.96
CA TYR A 24 -11.44 -17.06 -16.98
C TYR A 24 -11.47 -15.64 -16.41
N ARG A 25 -12.44 -14.82 -16.79
CA ARG A 25 -12.61 -13.47 -16.24
C ARG A 25 -12.87 -13.50 -14.73
N ALA A 26 -13.74 -14.41 -14.28
CA ALA A 26 -14.03 -14.58 -12.85
C ALA A 26 -12.80 -15.02 -12.06
N ASP A 27 -11.99 -15.93 -12.62
CA ASP A 27 -10.75 -16.40 -11.99
C ASP A 27 -9.70 -15.28 -11.92
N VAL A 28 -9.55 -14.48 -12.98
CA VAL A 28 -8.64 -13.32 -12.99
C VAL A 28 -9.08 -12.25 -11.97
N HIS A 29 -10.40 -11.98 -11.89
CA HIS A 29 -10.92 -11.03 -10.89
C HIS A 29 -10.72 -11.54 -9.46
N LYS A 30 -10.93 -12.84 -9.24
CA LYS A 30 -10.70 -13.48 -7.95
C LYS A 30 -9.23 -13.39 -7.54
N GLN A 31 -8.31 -13.74 -8.45
CA GLN A 31 -6.86 -13.69 -8.20
C GLN A 31 -6.42 -12.26 -7.89
N ARG A 32 -6.85 -11.26 -8.65
CA ARG A 32 -6.57 -9.84 -8.36
C ARG A 32 -7.12 -9.38 -7.01
N ALA A 33 -8.32 -9.84 -6.63
CA ALA A 33 -8.89 -9.53 -5.33
C ALA A 33 -8.10 -10.18 -4.20
N GLU A 34 -7.65 -11.41 -4.36
CA GLU A 34 -6.79 -12.11 -3.39
C GLU A 34 -5.43 -11.41 -3.23
N GLU A 35 -4.77 -11.03 -4.34
CA GLU A 35 -3.52 -10.26 -4.31
C GLU A 35 -3.68 -8.91 -3.60
N GLN A 36 -4.80 -8.22 -3.80
CA GLN A 36 -5.09 -6.96 -3.11
C GLN A 36 -5.32 -7.16 -1.59
N LEU A 37 -6.03 -8.23 -1.21
CA LEU A 37 -6.27 -8.56 0.20
C LEU A 37 -4.95 -8.93 0.90
N ASP A 38 -4.07 -9.69 0.25
CA ASP A 38 -2.76 -10.02 0.79
C ASP A 38 -1.90 -8.77 0.98
N ARG A 39 -1.96 -7.84 0.04
CA ARG A 39 -1.25 -6.56 0.14
C ARG A 39 -1.75 -5.71 1.32
N ILE A 40 -3.06 -5.58 1.49
CA ILE A 40 -3.65 -4.85 2.63
C ILE A 40 -3.25 -5.52 3.94
N SER A 41 -3.28 -6.85 4.01
CA SER A 41 -2.86 -7.61 5.18
C SER A 41 -1.40 -7.38 5.52
N ASN A 42 -0.52 -7.32 4.53
CA ASN A 42 0.90 -7.06 4.73
C ASN A 42 1.16 -5.63 5.25
N PHE A 43 0.49 -4.61 4.69
CA PHE A 43 0.58 -3.25 5.21
C PHE A 43 0.07 -3.14 6.65
N PHE A 44 -1.08 -3.74 6.91
CA PHE A 44 -1.66 -3.77 8.25
C PHE A 44 -0.73 -4.44 9.26
N TRP A 45 -0.09 -5.57 8.86
CA TRP A 45 0.87 -6.27 9.69
C TRP A 45 2.11 -5.41 10.00
N THR A 46 2.64 -4.73 8.99
CA THR A 46 3.81 -3.85 9.15
C THR A 46 3.51 -2.69 10.10
N ILE A 47 2.36 -2.03 9.93
CA ILE A 47 1.91 -0.97 10.83
C ILE A 47 1.70 -1.51 12.25
N SER A 48 1.10 -2.70 12.39
CA SER A 48 0.89 -3.34 13.68
C SER A 48 2.20 -3.62 14.40
N ARG A 49 3.21 -4.14 13.70
CA ARG A 49 4.53 -4.38 14.28
C ARG A 49 5.17 -3.08 14.79
N ALA A 50 5.07 -2.01 14.02
CA ALA A 50 5.65 -0.73 14.42
C ALA A 50 4.96 -0.14 15.67
N LEU A 51 3.62 -0.15 15.70
CA LEU A 51 2.86 0.51 16.76
C LEU A 51 2.67 -0.35 18.01
N LEU A 52 2.65 -1.67 17.87
CA LEU A 52 2.50 -2.58 19.01
C LEU A 52 3.82 -3.10 19.57
N ALA A 53 4.97 -2.71 19.01
CA ALA A 53 6.29 -3.11 19.55
C ALA A 53 6.46 -2.89 21.07
N PRO A 54 5.93 -1.79 21.69
CA PRO A 54 6.01 -1.61 23.13
C PRO A 54 5.04 -2.48 23.95
N TYR A 55 4.11 -3.18 23.30
CA TYR A 55 3.00 -3.90 23.92
C TYR A 55 3.01 -5.39 23.64
N ALA A 56 3.76 -5.84 22.62
CA ALA A 56 3.67 -7.21 22.09
C ALA A 56 5.01 -7.73 21.56
N ASP A 57 5.18 -9.04 21.70
CA ASP A 57 6.29 -9.78 21.11
C ASP A 57 5.82 -10.44 19.81
N PHE A 58 6.45 -10.06 18.68
CA PHE A 58 6.13 -10.60 17.36
C PHE A 58 7.02 -11.78 17.03
N HIS A 59 6.41 -12.89 16.57
CA HIS A 59 7.16 -14.07 16.17
C HIS A 59 7.72 -13.90 14.75
N PRO A 60 9.02 -14.15 14.54
CA PRO A 60 9.63 -14.06 13.22
C PRO A 60 9.00 -15.09 12.26
N ASN A 61 8.79 -14.68 11.01
CA ASN A 61 8.25 -15.53 9.93
C ASN A 61 6.82 -16.06 10.14
N GLN A 62 6.09 -15.53 11.11
CA GLN A 62 4.70 -15.89 11.38
C GLN A 62 3.85 -14.63 11.53
N LEU A 63 2.59 -14.72 11.14
CA LEU A 63 1.65 -13.62 11.28
C LEU A 63 0.94 -13.67 12.64
N ASN A 64 1.72 -13.92 13.71
CA ASN A 64 1.21 -13.97 15.07
C ASN A 64 2.11 -13.20 16.04
N PHE A 65 1.54 -12.81 17.16
CA PHE A 65 2.24 -12.12 18.24
C PHE A 65 1.56 -12.40 19.58
N THR A 66 2.30 -12.19 20.67
CA THR A 66 1.79 -12.28 22.03
C THR A 66 1.70 -10.87 22.61
N LEU A 67 0.48 -10.41 22.87
CA LEU A 67 0.23 -9.13 23.54
C LEU A 67 0.39 -9.33 25.05
N HIS A 68 1.40 -8.71 25.64
CA HIS A 68 1.68 -8.78 27.08
C HIS A 68 1.13 -7.57 27.86
N LYS A 69 0.87 -6.47 27.18
CA LYS A 69 0.27 -5.28 27.76
C LYS A 69 -0.81 -4.74 26.83
N SER A 70 -1.99 -4.48 27.38
CA SER A 70 -3.06 -3.88 26.59
C SER A 70 -2.83 -2.38 26.38
N PRO A 71 -2.95 -1.87 25.16
CA PRO A 71 -2.91 -0.43 24.91
C PRO A 71 -4.20 0.29 25.35
N THR A 72 -5.32 -0.42 25.51
CA THR A 72 -6.62 0.09 25.94
C THR A 72 -7.31 -0.89 26.87
N VAL A 73 -8.31 -0.43 27.65
CA VAL A 73 -8.96 -1.22 28.70
C VAL A 73 -9.71 -2.45 28.17
N ASP A 74 -10.23 -2.39 26.94
CA ASP A 74 -11.11 -3.42 26.38
C ASP A 74 -10.41 -4.53 25.62
N ILE A 75 -9.08 -4.47 25.48
CA ILE A 75 -8.31 -5.44 24.71
C ILE A 75 -7.65 -6.45 25.64
N LYS A 76 -7.91 -7.73 25.41
CA LYS A 76 -7.36 -8.82 26.21
C LYS A 76 -5.90 -9.07 25.86
N VAL A 77 -5.07 -9.34 26.86
CA VAL A 77 -3.70 -9.83 26.67
C VAL A 77 -3.73 -11.30 26.26
N GLY A 78 -2.75 -11.76 25.49
CA GLY A 78 -2.67 -13.14 25.00
C GLY A 78 -2.14 -13.25 23.58
N SER A 79 -2.29 -14.43 23.01
CA SER A 79 -1.81 -14.72 21.66
C SER A 79 -2.81 -14.25 20.60
N TYR A 80 -2.31 -13.57 19.58
CA TYR A 80 -3.06 -13.03 18.45
C TYR A 80 -2.49 -13.55 17.15
N GLN A 81 -3.35 -13.86 16.18
CA GLN A 81 -2.94 -14.29 14.84
C GLN A 81 -3.71 -13.53 13.76
N LEU A 82 -2.96 -12.93 12.84
CA LEU A 82 -3.54 -12.39 11.61
C LEU A 82 -3.88 -13.54 10.68
N ILE A 83 -5.17 -13.69 10.40
CA ILE A 83 -5.69 -14.82 9.63
C ILE A 83 -5.96 -14.37 8.21
N ARG A 84 -5.48 -15.15 7.26
CA ARG A 84 -5.86 -15.10 5.85
C ARG A 84 -7.09 -15.96 5.61
N LYS A 85 -7.80 -15.68 4.52
CA LYS A 85 -9.01 -16.41 4.14
C LYS A 85 -8.70 -17.91 3.98
N GLY A 86 -9.37 -18.75 4.79
CA GLY A 86 -9.23 -20.20 4.74
C GLY A 86 -8.25 -20.82 5.74
N GLU A 87 -7.56 -20.01 6.54
CA GLU A 87 -6.70 -20.51 7.63
C GLU A 87 -7.51 -20.79 8.89
N SER A 88 -7.12 -21.84 9.62
CA SER A 88 -7.68 -22.17 10.92
C SER A 88 -6.90 -21.50 12.04
N VAL A 89 -7.61 -21.16 13.11
CA VAL A 89 -7.02 -20.54 14.30
C VAL A 89 -6.63 -21.63 15.29
N PRO A 90 -5.41 -21.59 15.85
CA PRO A 90 -5.06 -22.44 16.98
C PRO A 90 -5.94 -22.17 18.21
N ASP A 91 -6.14 -23.22 19.03
CA ASP A 91 -6.85 -23.06 20.30
C ASP A 91 -6.19 -21.99 21.19
N ASN A 92 -6.99 -21.23 21.91
CA ASN A 92 -6.55 -20.12 22.80
C ASN A 92 -5.83 -18.96 22.09
N THR A 93 -6.07 -18.75 20.79
CA THR A 93 -5.51 -17.63 20.02
C THR A 93 -6.63 -16.71 19.56
N TYR A 94 -6.47 -15.41 19.76
CA TYR A 94 -7.42 -14.41 19.26
C TYR A 94 -7.19 -14.13 17.79
N ILE A 95 -8.31 -13.98 17.05
CA ILE A 95 -8.25 -13.57 15.65
C ILE A 95 -7.89 -12.09 15.57
N TYR A 96 -6.77 -11.78 14.93
CA TYR A 96 -6.37 -10.42 14.63
C TYR A 96 -6.78 -10.02 13.22
N ARG A 97 -7.49 -8.92 13.08
CA ARG A 97 -7.98 -8.39 11.80
C ARG A 97 -8.26 -6.89 11.92
N LEU A 98 -8.44 -6.21 10.78
CA LEU A 98 -8.74 -4.77 10.71
C LEU A 98 -9.90 -4.33 11.60
N THR A 99 -10.96 -5.14 11.67
CA THR A 99 -12.19 -4.87 12.44
C THR A 99 -12.13 -5.36 13.90
N HIS A 100 -11.00 -5.89 14.35
CA HIS A 100 -10.80 -6.23 15.75
C HIS A 100 -10.48 -4.94 16.55
N PRO A 101 -10.94 -4.76 17.80
CA PRO A 101 -10.66 -3.56 18.60
C PRO A 101 -9.17 -3.16 18.62
N LEU A 102 -8.27 -4.14 18.73
CA LEU A 102 -6.83 -3.91 18.64
C LEU A 102 -6.40 -3.43 17.23
N GLY A 103 -7.03 -3.95 16.17
CA GLY A 103 -6.76 -3.52 14.81
C GLY A 103 -7.25 -2.09 14.55
N GLU A 104 -8.43 -1.76 15.03
CA GLU A 104 -8.98 -0.39 14.97
C GLU A 104 -8.12 0.60 15.76
N TYR A 105 -7.63 0.20 16.93
CA TYR A 105 -6.68 0.99 17.70
C TYR A 105 -5.41 1.29 16.89
N VAL A 106 -4.82 0.27 16.26
CA VAL A 106 -3.61 0.42 15.42
C VAL A 106 -3.87 1.37 14.26
N LEU A 107 -4.98 1.20 13.53
CA LEU A 107 -5.31 2.06 12.40
C LEU A 107 -5.58 3.50 12.81
N ASN A 108 -6.32 3.70 13.89
CA ASN A 108 -6.60 5.03 14.40
C ASN A 108 -5.34 5.73 14.90
N THR A 109 -4.47 5.00 15.59
CA THR A 109 -3.17 5.52 16.03
C THR A 109 -2.29 5.90 14.84
N ALA A 110 -2.21 5.03 13.82
CA ALA A 110 -1.44 5.29 12.61
C ALA A 110 -1.92 6.55 11.86
N LYS A 111 -3.24 6.74 11.75
CA LYS A 111 -3.84 7.92 11.07
C LYS A 111 -3.50 9.25 11.75
N HIS A 112 -3.28 9.22 13.05
CA HIS A 112 -2.99 10.43 13.84
C HIS A 112 -1.52 10.56 14.21
N LEU A 113 -0.68 9.61 13.78
CA LEU A 113 0.76 9.67 14.04
C LEU A 113 1.36 10.85 13.26
N PRO A 114 1.99 11.83 13.93
CA PRO A 114 2.71 12.86 13.22
C PRO A 114 3.92 12.23 12.50
N THR A 115 4.04 12.49 11.21
CA THR A 115 5.17 12.06 10.40
C THR A 115 6.07 13.27 10.13
N GLU A 116 7.30 13.21 10.61
CA GLU A 116 8.33 14.19 10.29
C GLU A 116 9.02 13.83 8.96
N THR A 117 9.63 14.82 8.32
CA THR A 117 10.44 14.56 7.13
C THR A 117 11.68 13.77 7.54
N ALA A 118 11.89 12.63 6.91
CA ALA A 118 13.00 11.73 7.18
C ALA A 118 13.75 11.37 5.91
N GLN A 119 15.02 11.03 6.03
CA GLN A 119 15.80 10.48 4.93
C GLN A 119 15.69 8.95 4.97
N ILE A 120 15.26 8.36 3.87
CA ILE A 120 15.02 6.92 3.73
C ILE A 120 15.88 6.40 2.56
N ASN A 121 16.66 5.37 2.83
CA ASN A 121 17.34 4.60 1.79
C ASN A 121 16.43 3.45 1.37
N PHE A 122 15.98 3.45 0.12
CA PHE A 122 15.19 2.37 -0.46
C PHE A 122 16.10 1.31 -1.08
N ASP A 123 15.87 0.05 -0.76
CA ASP A 123 16.60 -1.09 -1.31
C ASP A 123 15.83 -1.72 -2.47
N TYR A 124 16.45 -1.69 -3.65
CA TYR A 124 15.90 -2.31 -4.86
C TYR A 124 16.43 -3.74 -5.08
N SER A 125 17.45 -4.19 -4.36
CA SER A 125 18.15 -5.47 -4.61
C SER A 125 17.25 -6.70 -4.44
N ASN A 126 16.27 -6.64 -3.53
CA ASN A 126 15.33 -7.71 -3.22
C ASN A 126 13.97 -7.60 -3.92
N TYR A 127 13.85 -6.70 -4.90
CA TYR A 127 12.58 -6.51 -5.60
C TYR A 127 12.35 -7.61 -6.64
N ASP A 128 11.26 -8.38 -6.51
CA ASP A 128 10.96 -9.59 -7.30
C ASP A 128 10.84 -9.37 -8.82
N LYS A 129 10.66 -8.14 -9.27
CA LYS A 129 10.45 -7.79 -10.68
C LYS A 129 11.44 -6.72 -11.12
N LYS A 130 12.19 -7.02 -12.16
CA LYS A 130 12.97 -5.98 -12.83
C LYS A 130 12.05 -4.97 -13.48
N VAL A 131 12.12 -3.72 -13.02
CA VAL A 131 11.34 -2.58 -13.52
C VAL A 131 12.31 -1.52 -14.01
N SER A 132 12.44 -1.37 -15.33
CA SER A 132 13.43 -0.46 -15.93
C SER A 132 13.31 0.98 -15.44
N SER A 133 12.10 1.44 -15.13
CA SER A 133 11.87 2.79 -14.59
C SER A 133 12.42 2.96 -13.17
N LEU A 134 12.48 1.91 -12.35
CA LEU A 134 13.14 1.96 -11.04
C LEU A 134 14.65 1.76 -11.16
N GLU A 135 15.10 0.92 -12.10
CA GLU A 135 16.54 0.71 -12.34
C GLU A 135 17.26 2.02 -12.71
N SER A 136 16.58 2.90 -13.46
CA SER A 136 17.14 4.20 -13.82
C SER A 136 17.30 5.15 -12.63
N LEU A 137 16.63 4.89 -11.51
CA LEU A 137 16.69 5.70 -10.28
C LEU A 137 17.70 5.17 -9.26
N VAL A 138 18.28 3.98 -9.49
CA VAL A 138 19.27 3.39 -8.57
C VAL A 138 20.46 4.31 -8.44
N GLY A 139 20.81 4.65 -7.19
CA GLY A 139 21.90 5.57 -6.88
C GLY A 139 21.55 7.06 -7.02
N GLN A 140 20.28 7.38 -7.33
CA GLN A 140 19.79 8.75 -7.32
C GLN A 140 19.18 9.11 -5.98
N SER A 141 19.12 10.41 -5.69
CA SER A 141 18.44 10.99 -4.54
C SER A 141 17.31 11.91 -5.01
N GLY A 142 16.40 12.21 -4.11
CA GLY A 142 15.29 13.08 -4.44
C GLY A 142 14.31 13.24 -3.29
N TRP A 143 13.19 13.82 -3.59
CA TRP A 143 12.11 14.13 -2.67
C TRP A 143 10.86 13.34 -3.03
N LEU A 144 10.20 12.78 -2.02
CA LEU A 144 8.94 12.05 -2.16
C LEU A 144 7.95 12.54 -1.13
N SER A 145 6.75 12.87 -1.56
CA SER A 145 5.65 13.28 -0.70
C SER A 145 4.41 12.45 -0.97
N LEU A 146 3.77 12.00 0.11
CA LEU A 146 2.44 11.41 0.09
C LEU A 146 1.51 12.31 0.89
N SER A 147 0.48 12.83 0.26
CA SER A 147 -0.52 13.65 0.91
C SER A 147 -1.93 13.13 0.68
N LEU A 148 -2.81 13.39 1.64
CA LEU A 148 -4.23 13.05 1.58
C LEU A 148 -5.02 14.33 1.35
N LEU A 149 -5.69 14.43 0.18
CA LEU A 149 -6.69 15.46 -0.08
C LEU A 149 -8.06 14.92 0.30
N SER A 150 -8.70 15.56 1.27
CA SER A 150 -10.05 15.22 1.73
C SER A 150 -11.01 16.30 1.26
N LEU A 151 -12.03 15.92 0.51
CA LEU A 151 -13.11 16.79 0.04
C LEU A 151 -14.37 16.44 0.84
N ASP A 152 -14.89 17.42 1.55
CA ASP A 152 -16.10 17.25 2.36
C ASP A 152 -17.24 18.04 1.71
N SER A 153 -18.08 17.33 0.94
CA SER A 153 -19.25 17.88 0.28
C SER A 153 -20.49 17.04 0.64
N PHE A 154 -21.33 16.64 -0.33
CA PHE A 154 -22.44 15.71 -0.10
C PHE A 154 -21.99 14.29 0.26
N ALA A 155 -20.83 13.88 -0.25
CA ALA A 155 -20.12 12.68 0.13
C ALA A 155 -18.67 13.04 0.44
N LYS A 156 -18.08 12.37 1.43
CA LYS A 156 -16.66 12.54 1.74
C LYS A 156 -15.84 11.77 0.72
N GLU A 157 -15.00 12.48 -0.02
CA GLU A 157 -14.05 11.89 -0.96
C GLU A 157 -12.61 12.08 -0.46
N GLU A 158 -11.80 11.06 -0.57
CA GLU A 158 -10.40 11.08 -0.15
C GLU A 158 -9.50 10.64 -1.31
N HIS A 159 -8.52 11.48 -1.64
CA HIS A 159 -7.57 11.23 -2.72
C HIS A 159 -6.14 11.24 -2.17
N LEU A 160 -5.41 10.15 -2.41
CA LEU A 160 -3.97 10.11 -2.17
C LEU A 160 -3.24 10.76 -3.33
N ILE A 161 -2.39 11.74 -3.03
CA ILE A 161 -1.57 12.45 -4.00
C ILE A 161 -0.11 12.13 -3.69
N LEU A 162 0.55 11.52 -4.67
CA LEU A 162 1.97 11.17 -4.64
C LEU A 162 2.73 12.15 -5.52
N THR A 163 3.70 12.83 -4.95
CA THR A 163 4.61 13.73 -5.67
C THR A 163 6.03 13.26 -5.46
N GLY A 164 6.78 13.04 -6.54
CA GLY A 164 8.19 12.70 -6.50
C GLY A 164 9.01 13.59 -7.43
N MET A 165 10.22 13.91 -7.02
CA MET A 165 11.16 14.72 -7.79
C MET A 165 12.59 14.29 -7.46
N THR A 166 13.41 14.08 -8.49
CA THR A 166 14.85 13.84 -8.30
C THR A 166 15.58 15.13 -7.91
N ASP A 167 16.80 15.02 -7.40
CA ASP A 167 17.64 16.19 -7.09
C ASP A 167 17.97 17.03 -8.34
N ASP A 168 17.90 16.43 -9.53
CA ASP A 168 18.03 17.13 -10.83
C ASP A 168 16.74 17.84 -11.26
N ASN A 169 15.75 17.95 -10.38
CA ASN A 169 14.44 18.55 -10.63
C ASN A 169 13.56 17.83 -11.68
N ALA A 170 13.84 16.57 -11.99
CA ALA A 170 12.96 15.76 -12.83
C ALA A 170 11.78 15.22 -12.00
N LEU A 171 10.56 15.49 -12.48
CA LEU A 171 9.35 14.96 -11.85
C LEU A 171 9.20 13.47 -12.13
N LEU A 172 8.78 12.74 -11.12
CA LEU A 172 8.47 11.32 -11.20
C LEU A 172 6.97 11.11 -11.38
N ASP A 173 6.62 10.15 -12.23
CA ASP A 173 5.24 9.73 -12.37
C ASP A 173 4.70 9.11 -11.08
N ALA A 174 3.40 9.27 -10.81
CA ALA A 174 2.76 8.74 -9.60
C ALA A 174 2.94 7.22 -9.45
N ASP A 175 2.92 6.48 -10.55
CA ASP A 175 3.19 5.03 -10.56
C ASP A 175 4.61 4.68 -10.10
N ILE A 176 5.60 5.50 -10.46
CA ILE A 176 6.98 5.34 -10.02
C ILE A 176 7.08 5.62 -8.53
N CYS A 177 6.47 6.71 -8.07
CA CYS A 177 6.41 7.07 -6.64
C CYS A 177 5.76 5.96 -5.81
N GLU A 178 4.64 5.39 -6.28
CA GLU A 178 3.97 4.28 -5.61
C GLU A 178 4.86 3.03 -5.54
N ARG A 179 5.63 2.76 -6.57
CA ARG A 179 6.58 1.63 -6.59
C ARG A 179 7.75 1.84 -5.63
N ILE A 180 8.28 3.05 -5.54
CA ILE A 180 9.34 3.40 -4.57
C ILE A 180 8.84 3.16 -3.14
N LEU A 181 7.62 3.59 -2.80
CA LEU A 181 7.03 3.37 -1.47
C LEU A 181 6.78 1.89 -1.13
N ARG A 182 6.86 0.99 -2.10
CA ARG A 182 6.73 -0.46 -1.89
C ARG A 182 8.07 -1.17 -1.70
N LEU A 183 9.17 -0.47 -1.92
CA LEU A 183 10.51 -1.01 -1.67
C LEU A 183 10.75 -1.12 -0.17
N GLU A 184 11.64 -2.02 0.20
CA GLU A 184 12.17 -2.03 1.57
C GLU A 184 12.95 -0.73 1.80
N GLY A 185 12.63 -0.02 2.87
CA GLY A 185 13.25 1.24 3.22
C GLY A 185 13.91 1.16 4.59
N ALA A 186 15.13 1.68 4.69
CA ALA A 186 15.80 1.90 5.96
C ALA A 186 15.90 3.40 6.22
N VAL A 187 15.44 3.83 7.40
CA VAL A 187 15.60 5.22 7.83
C VAL A 187 17.10 5.48 8.05
N PHE A 188 17.63 6.44 7.31
CA PHE A 188 19.03 6.88 7.46
C PHE A 188 19.14 8.02 8.46
N GLU A 189 18.19 8.96 8.43
CA GLU A 189 18.09 10.08 9.35
C GLU A 189 16.62 10.35 9.67
N ASP A 190 16.24 10.25 10.96
CA ASP A 190 14.86 10.38 11.41
C ASP A 190 14.28 11.79 11.25
N LYS A 191 15.18 12.78 11.25
CA LYS A 191 14.78 14.17 11.15
C LYS A 191 15.81 14.97 10.37
N ILE A 192 15.45 15.34 9.16
CA ILE A 192 16.30 16.17 8.33
C ILE A 192 16.03 17.66 8.57
N THR A 193 17.12 18.43 8.63
CA THR A 193 17.09 19.90 8.76
C THR A 193 17.22 20.60 7.42
N THR A 194 17.44 19.84 6.34
CA THR A 194 17.57 20.37 4.99
C THR A 194 16.22 20.97 4.55
N ALA A 195 16.26 22.19 4.06
CA ALA A 195 15.07 22.85 3.56
C ALA A 195 14.52 22.12 2.32
N ILE A 196 13.23 21.85 2.32
CA ILE A 196 12.52 21.26 1.17
C ILE A 196 12.64 22.25 -0.01
N PRO A 197 13.04 21.78 -1.21
CA PRO A 197 13.15 22.62 -2.38
C PRO A 197 11.81 23.33 -2.70
N LYS A 198 11.87 24.64 -2.96
CA LYS A 198 10.68 25.42 -3.27
C LYS A 198 9.94 24.84 -4.49
N LEU A 199 10.67 24.44 -5.52
CA LEU A 199 10.06 23.83 -6.72
C LEU A 199 9.24 22.59 -6.36
N PHE A 200 9.73 21.76 -5.44
CA PHE A 200 9.00 20.57 -4.98
C PHE A 200 7.70 20.95 -4.24
N THR A 201 7.76 21.95 -3.35
CA THR A 201 6.59 22.45 -2.63
C THR A 201 5.56 23.05 -3.60
N ASP A 202 6.01 23.89 -4.55
CA ASP A 202 5.15 24.47 -5.58
C ASP A 202 4.48 23.38 -6.43
N THR A 203 5.19 22.28 -6.71
CA THR A 203 4.65 21.14 -7.45
C THR A 203 3.55 20.42 -6.67
N ILE A 204 3.75 20.19 -5.37
CA ILE A 204 2.73 19.59 -4.50
C ILE A 204 1.45 20.44 -4.51
N GLU A 205 1.59 21.76 -4.33
CA GLU A 205 0.45 22.68 -4.35
C GLU A 205 -0.28 22.67 -5.71
N PHE A 206 0.46 22.62 -6.80
CA PHE A 206 -0.11 22.56 -8.14
C PHE A 206 -0.92 21.27 -8.35
N GLN A 207 -0.39 20.13 -7.94
CA GLN A 207 -1.10 18.84 -8.03
C GLN A 207 -2.37 18.82 -7.18
N HIS A 208 -2.34 19.41 -5.97
CA HIS A 208 -3.52 19.55 -5.12
C HIS A 208 -4.60 20.41 -5.78
N LYS A 209 -4.22 21.57 -6.36
CA LYS A 209 -5.15 22.46 -7.07
C LYS A 209 -5.79 21.79 -8.29
N ASN A 210 -5.00 21.06 -9.08
CA ASN A 210 -5.52 20.31 -10.22
C ASN A 210 -6.52 19.26 -9.79
N LYS A 211 -6.17 18.46 -8.75
CA LYS A 211 -7.07 17.42 -8.26
C LYS A 211 -8.36 17.99 -7.68
N LEU A 212 -8.30 19.12 -7.02
CA LEU A 212 -9.48 19.84 -6.55
C LEU A 212 -10.35 20.32 -7.70
N SER A 213 -9.73 20.85 -8.78
CA SER A 213 -10.45 21.32 -9.97
C SER A 213 -11.12 20.18 -10.74
N ASP A 214 -10.53 18.98 -10.74
CA ASP A 214 -11.10 17.79 -11.39
C ASP A 214 -12.30 17.21 -10.63
N ALA A 215 -12.40 17.52 -9.33
CA ALA A 215 -13.43 16.98 -8.44
C ALA A 215 -14.66 17.91 -8.28
N LEU A 216 -14.59 19.14 -8.78
CA LEU A 216 -15.66 20.15 -8.77
C LEU A 216 -16.37 20.23 -10.11
#